data_9ded4708209438a57610ed5b7a024bd1
#
_entry.id   9ded4708209438a57610ed5b7a024bd1
#
_cell.length_a   1.000
_cell.length_b   1.000
_cell.length_c   1.000
_cell.angle_alpha   90.00
_cell.angle_beta   90.00
_cell.angle_gamma   90.00
#
_symmetry.space_group_name_H-M   'P 1'
#
loop_
_entity.id
_entity.type
_entity.pdbx_description
1 polymer ?
#
loop_
_entity_poly.entity_id
_entity_poly.type
_entity_poly.pdbx_seq_one_letter_code
_entity_poly.pdbx_strand_id
1 'polypeptide(L)'
;MKNEKIKDISILLAEDESELREMLQEYLQLFFNRVYTAASGDEAYDIYKQKKPNIILTDISMPNLDGLEMIGKIRESDKETRIIVMSAHSEQEKLLLAIKLHLESYLIKPIKTDKLKTILLDIVTQIRAAVRRTYVTETIFWDHDTNTLWENAKEIKLRKMENMLLKLLFCKPNEIASTKEIFEYLHEEKSEKEFSVHAVTSLMKRLRSKLPDGVIHNIYGSGYKIVPL
;
A
#
# COMPACT_ATOMS: atom_id res chain seq x y z
N MET A 1 -27.42 5.95 -7.17
CA MET A 1 -26.36 6.01 -6.14
C MET A 1 -25.17 6.72 -6.76
N LYS A 2 -24.75 7.90 -6.26
CA LYS A 2 -23.50 8.54 -6.71
C LYS A 2 -22.35 7.65 -6.25
N ASN A 3 -21.66 7.00 -7.18
CA ASN A 3 -20.43 6.28 -6.85
C ASN A 3 -19.43 7.32 -6.32
N GLU A 4 -19.08 7.23 -5.06
CA GLU A 4 -18.07 8.09 -4.47
C GLU A 4 -16.72 7.71 -5.09
N LYS A 5 -16.05 8.70 -5.73
CA LYS A 5 -14.78 8.46 -6.41
C LYS A 5 -13.69 8.07 -5.41
N ILE A 6 -12.78 7.22 -5.85
CA ILE A 6 -11.59 6.80 -5.11
C ILE A 6 -10.66 8.01 -4.98
N LYS A 7 -10.42 8.48 -3.74
CA LYS A 7 -9.63 9.69 -3.44
C LYS A 7 -8.21 9.38 -3.00
N ASP A 8 -8.00 8.22 -2.41
CA ASP A 8 -6.77 7.76 -1.77
C ASP A 8 -5.77 7.12 -2.74
N ILE A 9 -6.23 6.68 -3.90
CA ILE A 9 -5.42 5.99 -4.92
C ILE A 9 -5.34 6.86 -6.17
N SER A 10 -4.15 6.91 -6.77
CA SER A 10 -3.88 7.61 -8.03
C SER A 10 -3.47 6.63 -9.13
N ILE A 11 -3.81 6.98 -10.37
CA ILE A 11 -3.49 6.20 -11.56
C ILE A 11 -2.79 7.07 -12.61
N LEU A 12 -1.77 6.52 -13.27
CA LEU A 12 -1.12 7.06 -14.45
C LEU A 12 -1.51 6.22 -15.66
N LEU A 13 -2.01 6.86 -16.71
CA LEU A 13 -2.28 6.29 -18.01
C LEU A 13 -1.19 6.75 -18.99
N ALA A 14 -0.49 5.81 -19.62
CA ALA A 14 0.47 6.07 -20.68
C ALA A 14 -0.04 5.42 -21.99
N GLU A 15 -0.34 6.24 -22.98
CA GLU A 15 -0.90 5.83 -24.27
C GLU A 15 -0.56 6.90 -25.30
N ASP A 16 0.05 6.54 -26.41
CA ASP A 16 0.47 7.51 -27.43
C ASP A 16 -0.68 7.95 -28.35
N GLU A 17 -1.64 7.06 -28.61
CA GLU A 17 -2.82 7.39 -29.40
C GLU A 17 -3.77 8.34 -28.66
N SER A 18 -3.89 9.59 -29.14
CA SER A 18 -4.63 10.65 -28.44
C SER A 18 -6.09 10.30 -28.18
N GLU A 19 -6.79 9.77 -29.18
CA GLU A 19 -8.22 9.43 -29.06
C GLU A 19 -8.46 8.34 -28.01
N LEU A 20 -7.62 7.29 -28.02
CA LEU A 20 -7.69 6.22 -27.03
C LEU A 20 -7.31 6.71 -25.64
N ARG A 21 -6.29 7.55 -25.54
CA ARG A 21 -5.87 8.16 -24.26
C ARG A 21 -6.98 9.02 -23.65
N GLU A 22 -7.63 9.87 -24.44
CA GLU A 22 -8.74 10.71 -23.97
C GLU A 22 -9.92 9.85 -23.50
N MET A 23 -10.34 8.87 -24.31
CA MET A 23 -11.42 7.94 -23.95
C MET A 23 -11.13 7.19 -22.64
N LEU A 24 -9.93 6.65 -22.51
CA LEU A 24 -9.53 5.94 -21.28
C LEU A 24 -9.40 6.88 -20.07
N GLN A 25 -8.89 8.10 -20.27
CA GLN A 25 -8.83 9.11 -19.23
C GLN A 25 -10.21 9.44 -18.69
N GLU A 26 -11.18 9.75 -19.56
CA GLU A 26 -12.57 10.00 -19.16
C GLU A 26 -13.15 8.80 -18.40
N TYR A 27 -12.92 7.60 -18.88
CA TYR A 27 -13.37 6.39 -18.22
C TYR A 27 -12.77 6.21 -16.82
N LEU A 28 -11.45 6.40 -16.66
CA LEU A 28 -10.77 6.30 -15.40
C LEU A 28 -11.22 7.40 -14.39
N GLN A 29 -11.53 8.59 -14.88
CA GLN A 29 -12.06 9.69 -14.07
C GLN A 29 -13.46 9.42 -13.50
N LEU A 30 -14.18 8.42 -13.98
CA LEU A 30 -15.42 7.95 -13.34
C LEU A 30 -15.15 7.31 -11.97
N PHE A 31 -13.97 6.73 -11.79
CA PHE A 31 -13.59 5.97 -10.58
C PHE A 31 -12.57 6.69 -9.71
N PHE A 32 -11.58 7.35 -10.30
CA PHE A 32 -10.46 7.95 -9.59
C PHE A 32 -10.51 9.48 -9.61
N ASN A 33 -10.16 10.11 -8.49
CA ASN A 33 -10.00 11.57 -8.43
C ASN A 33 -8.69 12.05 -9.05
N ARG A 34 -7.64 11.22 -8.99
CA ARG A 34 -6.30 11.55 -9.45
C ARG A 34 -5.91 10.65 -10.61
N VAL A 35 -6.10 11.15 -11.82
CA VAL A 35 -5.70 10.49 -13.07
C VAL A 35 -4.65 11.38 -13.73
N TYR A 36 -3.47 10.83 -13.95
CA TYR A 36 -2.40 11.45 -14.71
C TYR A 36 -2.34 10.79 -16.08
N THR A 37 -1.92 11.53 -17.11
CA THR A 37 -1.79 11.00 -18.47
C THR A 37 -0.44 11.36 -19.06
N ALA A 38 0.08 10.50 -19.92
CA ALA A 38 1.29 10.67 -20.68
C ALA A 38 1.10 10.16 -22.11
N ALA A 39 1.74 10.81 -23.08
CA ALA A 39 1.69 10.44 -24.50
C ALA A 39 2.91 9.60 -24.94
N SER A 40 3.85 9.32 -24.05
CA SER A 40 5.05 8.55 -24.32
C SER A 40 5.60 7.92 -23.04
N GLY A 41 6.51 6.93 -23.18
CA GLY A 41 7.08 6.25 -22.02
C GLY A 41 8.03 7.12 -21.20
N ASP A 42 8.76 8.04 -21.81
CA ASP A 42 9.64 8.99 -21.12
C ASP A 42 8.84 10.01 -20.31
N GLU A 43 7.76 10.58 -20.88
CA GLU A 43 6.83 11.45 -20.14
C GLU A 43 6.18 10.69 -18.98
N ALA A 44 5.73 9.45 -19.21
CA ALA A 44 5.14 8.60 -18.17
C ALA A 44 6.14 8.30 -17.04
N TYR A 45 7.40 8.04 -17.36
CA TYR A 45 8.44 7.82 -16.38
C TYR A 45 8.74 9.07 -15.55
N ASP A 46 8.73 10.27 -16.16
CA ASP A 46 8.92 11.52 -15.44
C ASP A 46 7.75 11.83 -14.51
N ILE A 47 6.52 11.63 -14.96
CA ILE A 47 5.33 11.73 -14.11
C ILE A 47 5.38 10.72 -12.97
N TYR A 48 5.78 9.47 -13.25
CA TYR A 48 5.96 8.46 -12.21
C TYR A 48 6.94 8.91 -11.12
N LYS A 49 8.11 9.43 -11.49
CA LYS A 49 9.11 9.93 -10.52
C LYS A 49 8.57 11.05 -9.62
N GLN A 50 7.78 11.96 -10.20
CA GLN A 50 7.24 13.12 -9.49
C GLN A 50 6.01 12.82 -8.64
N LYS A 51 5.10 12.02 -9.16
CA LYS A 51 3.76 11.81 -8.58
C LYS A 51 3.61 10.50 -7.82
N LYS A 52 4.50 9.53 -8.07
CA LYS A 52 4.46 8.19 -7.45
C LYS A 52 3.04 7.61 -7.46
N PRO A 53 2.42 7.40 -8.64
CA PRO A 53 1.07 6.85 -8.73
C PRO A 53 1.03 5.43 -8.17
N ASN A 54 -0.11 5.05 -7.59
CA ASN A 54 -0.31 3.71 -7.05
C ASN A 54 -0.51 2.66 -8.15
N ILE A 55 -1.10 3.10 -9.28
CA ILE A 55 -1.41 2.25 -10.43
C ILE A 55 -0.86 2.89 -11.69
N ILE A 56 -0.27 2.09 -12.57
CA ILE A 56 0.10 2.49 -13.94
C ILE A 56 -0.67 1.60 -14.91
N LEU A 57 -1.34 2.23 -15.86
CA LEU A 57 -1.94 1.59 -17.04
C LEU A 57 -1.17 2.08 -18.25
N THR A 58 -0.42 1.21 -18.94
CA THR A 58 0.48 1.62 -20.01
C THR A 58 0.31 0.77 -21.26
N ASP A 59 0.37 1.42 -22.42
CA ASP A 59 0.63 0.69 -23.68
C ASP A 59 2.09 0.19 -23.66
N ILE A 60 2.34 -0.87 -24.40
CA ILE A 60 3.69 -1.38 -24.68
C ILE A 60 4.36 -0.51 -25.76
N SER A 61 3.68 -0.31 -26.88
CA SER A 61 4.26 0.27 -28.08
C SER A 61 4.07 1.78 -28.10
N MET A 62 4.96 2.50 -27.44
CA MET A 62 4.98 3.96 -27.40
C MET A 62 6.29 4.50 -27.98
N PRO A 63 6.29 5.74 -28.50
CA PRO A 63 7.50 6.38 -29.01
C PRO A 63 8.52 6.67 -27.90
N ASN A 64 9.80 6.80 -28.29
CA ASN A 64 10.96 7.08 -27.46
C ASN A 64 11.31 5.95 -26.49
N LEU A 65 10.57 5.81 -25.42
CA LEU A 65 10.71 4.74 -24.43
C LEU A 65 9.47 3.84 -24.48
N ASP A 66 9.66 2.55 -24.81
CA ASP A 66 8.54 1.62 -24.81
C ASP A 66 8.06 1.30 -23.38
N GLY A 67 6.81 0.84 -23.26
CA GLY A 67 6.18 0.60 -21.97
C GLY A 67 6.90 -0.46 -21.14
N LEU A 68 7.47 -1.51 -21.74
CA LEU A 68 8.20 -2.56 -21.01
C LEU A 68 9.57 -2.05 -20.52
N GLU A 69 10.28 -1.25 -21.33
CA GLU A 69 11.52 -0.60 -20.90
C GLU A 69 11.26 0.37 -19.74
N MET A 70 10.20 1.17 -19.83
CA MET A 70 9.76 2.06 -18.74
C MET A 70 9.51 1.26 -17.45
N ILE A 71 8.76 0.15 -17.55
CA ILE A 71 8.48 -0.72 -16.41
C ILE A 71 9.77 -1.30 -15.84
N GLY A 72 10.71 -1.74 -16.68
CA GLY A 72 12.01 -2.22 -16.26
C GLY A 72 12.73 -1.21 -15.35
N LYS A 73 12.82 0.06 -15.79
CA LYS A 73 13.42 1.16 -14.99
C LYS A 73 12.68 1.40 -13.66
N ILE A 74 11.35 1.31 -13.66
CA ILE A 74 10.56 1.44 -12.43
C ILE A 74 10.89 0.30 -11.47
N ARG A 75 10.96 -0.94 -11.95
CA ARG A 75 11.18 -2.14 -11.14
C ARG A 75 12.58 -2.25 -10.53
N GLU A 76 13.57 -1.49 -11.01
CA GLU A 76 14.89 -1.38 -10.37
C GLU A 76 14.79 -0.87 -8.93
N SER A 77 13.81 -0.01 -8.64
CA SER A 77 13.66 0.65 -7.33
C SER A 77 12.28 0.51 -6.68
N ASP A 78 11.26 0.10 -7.44
CA ASP A 78 9.87 0.03 -6.97
C ASP A 78 9.20 -1.27 -7.43
N LYS A 79 8.90 -2.13 -6.46
CA LYS A 79 8.17 -3.39 -6.66
C LYS A 79 6.69 -3.29 -6.29
N GLU A 80 6.27 -2.17 -5.69
CA GLU A 80 4.94 -2.00 -5.08
C GLU A 80 3.92 -1.35 -6.03
N THR A 81 4.36 -0.44 -6.91
CA THR A 81 3.45 0.18 -7.90
C THR A 81 2.79 -0.89 -8.75
N ARG A 82 1.46 -0.91 -8.78
CA ARG A 82 0.67 -1.87 -9.56
C ARG A 82 0.66 -1.49 -11.03
N ILE A 83 1.06 -2.40 -11.90
CA ILE A 83 1.22 -2.12 -13.32
C ILE A 83 0.34 -3.03 -14.17
N ILE A 84 -0.50 -2.41 -14.99
CA ILE A 84 -1.35 -3.06 -15.99
C ILE A 84 -0.79 -2.67 -17.35
N VAL A 85 -0.58 -3.65 -18.20
CA VAL A 85 -0.10 -3.43 -19.57
C VAL A 85 -1.23 -3.63 -20.57
N MET A 86 -1.33 -2.73 -21.54
CA MET A 86 -2.16 -2.82 -22.72
C MET A 86 -1.29 -3.18 -23.93
N SER A 87 -1.77 -4.04 -24.81
CA SER A 87 -0.98 -4.50 -25.95
C SER A 87 -1.86 -4.87 -27.14
N ALA A 88 -1.34 -4.69 -28.35
CA ALA A 88 -1.93 -5.24 -29.55
C ALA A 88 -1.79 -6.77 -29.60
N HIS A 89 -2.69 -7.43 -30.33
CA HIS A 89 -2.74 -8.91 -30.42
C HIS A 89 -1.45 -9.56 -30.97
N SER A 90 -0.66 -8.78 -31.71
CA SER A 90 0.59 -9.25 -32.38
C SER A 90 1.82 -9.32 -31.45
N GLU A 91 1.70 -8.89 -30.18
CA GLU A 91 2.85 -8.74 -29.26
C GLU A 91 2.97 -9.88 -28.24
N GLN A 92 2.47 -11.08 -28.57
CA GLN A 92 2.51 -12.24 -27.65
C GLN A 92 3.93 -12.63 -27.20
N GLU A 93 4.94 -12.37 -28.01
CA GLU A 93 6.35 -12.62 -27.64
C GLU A 93 6.80 -11.73 -26.46
N LYS A 94 6.24 -10.52 -26.35
CA LYS A 94 6.52 -9.60 -25.23
C LYS A 94 5.88 -10.05 -23.91
N LEU A 95 4.93 -10.99 -23.95
CA LEU A 95 4.28 -11.55 -22.75
C LEU A 95 5.27 -12.27 -21.83
N LEU A 96 6.29 -12.93 -22.38
CA LEU A 96 7.32 -13.60 -21.60
C LEU A 96 8.22 -12.61 -20.84
N LEU A 97 8.47 -11.42 -21.41
CA LEU A 97 9.17 -10.33 -20.72
C LEU A 97 8.29 -9.73 -19.62
N ALA A 98 7.00 -9.59 -19.90
CA ALA A 98 6.01 -9.09 -18.96
C ALA A 98 5.93 -9.92 -17.65
N ILE A 99 6.08 -11.25 -17.73
CA ILE A 99 6.06 -12.15 -16.56
C ILE A 99 7.22 -11.81 -15.59
N LYS A 100 8.41 -11.45 -16.11
CA LYS A 100 9.57 -11.09 -15.29
C LYS A 100 9.43 -9.72 -14.59
N LEU A 101 8.50 -8.89 -15.05
CA LEU A 101 8.31 -7.51 -14.59
C LEU A 101 7.24 -7.38 -13.48
N HIS A 102 6.76 -8.50 -12.94
CA HIS A 102 5.73 -8.50 -11.89
C HIS A 102 4.54 -7.60 -12.23
N LEU A 103 3.91 -7.87 -13.38
CA LEU A 103 2.70 -7.17 -13.81
C LEU A 103 1.48 -7.68 -13.05
N GLU A 104 0.58 -6.78 -12.75
CA GLU A 104 -0.71 -7.11 -12.14
C GLU A 104 -1.67 -7.73 -13.17
N SER A 105 -1.64 -7.22 -14.39
CA SER A 105 -2.47 -7.73 -15.48
C SER A 105 -1.95 -7.33 -16.86
N TYR A 106 -2.38 -8.10 -17.86
CA TYR A 106 -2.12 -7.87 -19.26
C TYR A 106 -3.45 -7.81 -20.02
N LEU A 107 -3.68 -6.73 -20.74
CA LEU A 107 -4.91 -6.48 -21.51
C LEU A 107 -4.60 -6.42 -23.01
N ILE A 108 -5.36 -7.15 -23.78
CA ILE A 108 -5.25 -7.13 -25.24
C ILE A 108 -6.24 -6.09 -25.80
N LYS A 109 -5.76 -5.18 -26.65
CA LYS A 109 -6.60 -4.23 -27.39
C LYS A 109 -7.49 -4.98 -28.43
N PRO A 110 -8.78 -4.63 -28.59
CA PRO A 110 -9.49 -3.51 -27.98
C PRO A 110 -9.84 -3.78 -26.50
N ILE A 111 -9.64 -2.75 -25.67
CA ILE A 111 -9.84 -2.83 -24.21
C ILE A 111 -11.33 -2.96 -23.89
N LYS A 112 -11.72 -4.07 -23.27
CA LYS A 112 -13.07 -4.25 -22.73
C LYS A 112 -13.18 -3.52 -21.39
N THR A 113 -14.01 -2.49 -21.34
CA THR A 113 -14.18 -1.63 -20.17
C THR A 113 -14.59 -2.39 -18.90
N ASP A 114 -15.43 -3.42 -19.02
CA ASP A 114 -15.84 -4.25 -17.88
C ASP A 114 -14.67 -5.05 -17.31
N LYS A 115 -13.79 -5.59 -18.17
CA LYS A 115 -12.58 -6.29 -17.74
C LYS A 115 -11.62 -5.35 -17.05
N LEU A 116 -11.38 -4.17 -17.63
CA LEU A 116 -10.52 -3.13 -17.01
C LEU A 116 -11.07 -2.71 -15.64
N LYS A 117 -12.38 -2.47 -15.54
CA LYS A 117 -13.05 -2.13 -14.28
C LYS A 117 -12.81 -3.19 -13.20
N THR A 118 -13.03 -4.46 -13.54
CA THR A 118 -12.84 -5.57 -12.60
C THR A 118 -11.41 -5.59 -12.07
N ILE A 119 -10.41 -5.52 -12.94
CA ILE A 119 -9.00 -5.50 -12.57
C ILE A 119 -8.67 -4.30 -11.67
N LEU A 120 -9.15 -3.10 -12.03
CA LEU A 120 -8.90 -1.89 -11.24
C LEU A 120 -9.51 -1.98 -9.84
N LEU A 121 -10.72 -2.50 -9.69
CA LEU A 121 -11.36 -2.66 -8.38
C LEU A 121 -10.67 -3.72 -7.53
N ASP A 122 -10.18 -4.80 -8.12
CA ASP A 122 -9.40 -5.82 -7.42
C ASP A 122 -8.07 -5.23 -6.92
N ILE A 123 -7.37 -4.48 -7.76
CA ILE A 123 -6.12 -3.78 -7.38
C ILE A 123 -6.38 -2.78 -6.24
N VAL A 124 -7.43 -1.97 -6.35
CA VAL A 124 -7.81 -1.01 -5.29
C VAL A 124 -8.06 -1.73 -3.97
N THR A 125 -8.74 -2.86 -4.01
CA THR A 125 -9.01 -3.68 -2.83
C THR A 125 -7.71 -4.21 -2.22
N GLN A 126 -6.77 -4.70 -3.05
CA GLN A 126 -5.46 -5.19 -2.61
C GLN A 126 -4.60 -4.06 -2.02
N ILE A 127 -4.52 -2.89 -2.68
CA ILE A 127 -3.77 -1.73 -2.18
C ILE A 127 -4.32 -1.31 -0.81
N ARG A 128 -5.64 -1.19 -0.67
CA ARG A 128 -6.28 -0.83 0.59
C ARG A 128 -6.04 -1.88 1.67
N ALA A 129 -6.08 -3.16 1.32
CA ALA A 129 -5.78 -4.25 2.25
C ALA A 129 -4.30 -4.21 2.69
N ALA A 130 -3.37 -3.87 1.80
CA ALA A 130 -1.95 -3.73 2.14
C ALA A 130 -1.72 -2.51 3.06
N VAL A 131 -2.33 -1.36 2.78
CA VAL A 131 -2.27 -0.16 3.64
C VAL A 131 -2.90 -0.41 5.02
N ARG A 132 -3.90 -1.28 5.09
CA ARG A 132 -4.58 -1.68 6.34
C ARG A 132 -3.80 -2.67 7.19
N ARG A 133 -2.72 -3.25 6.63
CA ARG A 133 -1.87 -4.21 7.33
C ARG A 133 -0.46 -3.66 7.44
N THR A 134 0.04 -3.59 8.66
CA THR A 134 1.46 -3.30 8.91
C THR A 134 2.15 -4.62 9.25
N TYR A 135 3.06 -5.04 8.39
CA TYR A 135 3.84 -6.25 8.58
C TYR A 135 4.95 -6.03 9.60
N VAL A 136 5.05 -6.94 10.53
CA VAL A 136 6.06 -6.98 11.58
C VAL A 136 7.19 -7.94 11.19
N THR A 137 6.82 -9.02 10.53
CA THR A 137 7.68 -9.99 9.82
C THR A 137 6.97 -10.41 8.56
N GLU A 138 7.57 -11.27 7.74
CA GLU A 138 6.92 -11.83 6.54
C GLU A 138 5.59 -12.55 6.87
N THR A 139 5.42 -13.03 8.09
CA THR A 139 4.27 -13.84 8.50
C THR A 139 3.38 -13.18 9.55
N ILE A 140 3.87 -12.16 10.25
CA ILE A 140 3.15 -11.46 11.33
C ILE A 140 2.77 -10.06 10.86
N PHE A 141 1.49 -9.72 10.98
CA PHE A 141 1.00 -8.40 10.64
C PHE A 141 -0.09 -7.90 11.60
N TRP A 142 -0.16 -6.60 11.75
CA TRP A 142 -1.23 -5.88 12.42
C TRP A 142 -2.29 -5.46 11.40
N ASP A 143 -3.54 -5.81 11.64
CA ASP A 143 -4.68 -5.35 10.85
C ASP A 143 -5.30 -4.13 11.51
N HIS A 144 -5.24 -2.98 10.83
CA HIS A 144 -5.73 -1.70 11.34
C HIS A 144 -7.25 -1.58 11.38
N ASP A 145 -7.98 -2.36 10.57
CA ASP A 145 -9.44 -2.31 10.53
C ASP A 145 -10.03 -3.03 11.73
N THR A 146 -9.52 -4.23 12.00
CA THR A 146 -9.99 -5.08 13.09
C THR A 146 -9.25 -4.82 14.40
N ASN A 147 -8.13 -4.10 14.36
CA ASN A 147 -7.18 -3.91 15.45
C ASN A 147 -6.75 -5.26 16.04
N THR A 148 -6.34 -6.18 15.20
CA THR A 148 -5.92 -7.53 15.57
C THR A 148 -4.52 -7.86 15.04
N LEU A 149 -3.79 -8.69 15.76
CA LEU A 149 -2.47 -9.19 15.38
C LEU A 149 -2.61 -10.60 14.82
N TRP A 150 -1.99 -10.85 13.67
CA TRP A 150 -2.07 -12.13 12.97
C TRP A 150 -0.69 -12.72 12.73
N GLU A 151 -0.59 -14.03 12.79
CA GLU A 151 0.54 -14.81 12.32
C GLU A 151 0.03 -15.81 11.27
N ASN A 152 0.44 -15.63 10.01
CA ASN A 152 -0.13 -16.34 8.87
C ASN A 152 -1.68 -16.15 8.81
N ALA A 153 -2.44 -17.23 8.95
CA ALA A 153 -3.90 -17.21 8.97
C ALA A 153 -4.50 -17.32 10.38
N LYS A 154 -3.68 -17.19 11.44
CA LYS A 154 -4.11 -17.38 12.84
C LYS A 154 -4.00 -16.07 13.61
N GLU A 155 -5.08 -15.69 14.30
CA GLU A 155 -5.08 -14.52 15.18
C GLU A 155 -4.25 -14.80 16.46
N ILE A 156 -3.33 -13.89 16.77
CA ILE A 156 -2.62 -13.86 18.05
C ILE A 156 -3.49 -13.13 19.07
N LYS A 157 -4.06 -13.87 20.01
CA LYS A 157 -4.95 -13.31 21.03
C LYS A 157 -4.23 -12.34 21.95
N LEU A 158 -4.70 -11.10 21.97
CA LEU A 158 -4.24 -10.03 22.83
C LEU A 158 -5.27 -9.74 23.94
N ARG A 159 -4.79 -9.38 25.14
CA ARG A 159 -5.66 -8.82 26.18
C ARG A 159 -5.98 -7.37 25.83
N LYS A 160 -7.09 -6.83 26.38
CA LYS A 160 -7.55 -5.45 26.08
C LYS A 160 -6.42 -4.41 26.13
N MET A 161 -5.62 -4.38 27.19
CA MET A 161 -4.52 -3.42 27.33
C MET A 161 -3.36 -3.65 26.36
N GLU A 162 -3.06 -4.90 26.01
CA GLU A 162 -2.04 -5.24 25.01
C GLU A 162 -2.47 -4.78 23.63
N ASN A 163 -3.75 -5.00 23.29
CA ASN A 163 -4.35 -4.54 22.05
C ASN A 163 -4.32 -3.01 21.94
N MET A 164 -4.76 -2.30 22.99
CA MET A 164 -4.72 -0.84 23.03
C MET A 164 -3.29 -0.31 22.86
N LEU A 165 -2.31 -0.92 23.53
CA LEU A 165 -0.90 -0.54 23.41
C LEU A 165 -0.37 -0.74 21.98
N LEU A 166 -0.67 -1.88 21.35
CA LEU A 166 -0.29 -2.12 19.95
C LEU A 166 -0.96 -1.12 19.00
N LYS A 167 -2.24 -0.85 19.18
CA LYS A 167 -2.96 0.15 18.41
C LYS A 167 -2.27 1.52 18.49
N LEU A 168 -1.88 1.96 19.67
CA LEU A 168 -1.14 3.22 19.86
C LEU A 168 0.19 3.21 19.08
N LEU A 169 0.99 2.14 19.25
CA LEU A 169 2.30 2.04 18.62
C LEU A 169 2.22 1.95 17.10
N PHE A 170 1.21 1.26 16.56
CA PHE A 170 0.99 1.14 15.12
C PHE A 170 0.30 2.35 14.49
N CYS A 171 -0.31 3.24 15.27
CA CYS A 171 -0.79 4.52 14.73
C CYS A 171 0.35 5.41 14.23
N LYS A 172 1.55 5.29 14.83
CA LYS A 172 2.74 6.07 14.48
C LYS A 172 3.98 5.17 14.49
N PRO A 173 4.12 4.26 13.51
CA PRO A 173 5.27 3.37 13.42
C PRO A 173 6.56 4.19 13.29
N ASN A 174 7.63 3.69 13.90
CA ASN A 174 8.95 4.34 13.99
C ASN A 174 9.01 5.62 14.85
N GLU A 175 7.90 6.14 15.36
CA GLU A 175 7.89 7.25 16.32
C GLU A 175 8.01 6.72 17.76
N ILE A 176 8.57 7.56 18.66
CA ILE A 176 8.73 7.22 20.07
C ILE A 176 7.47 7.64 20.82
N ALA A 177 6.79 6.67 21.42
CA ALA A 177 5.74 6.93 22.39
C ALA A 177 6.36 6.96 23.80
N SER A 178 6.24 8.07 24.51
CA SER A 178 6.77 8.19 25.87
C SER A 178 5.98 7.31 26.84
N THR A 179 6.63 6.90 27.94
CA THR A 179 5.96 6.08 28.96
C THR A 179 4.73 6.78 29.56
N LYS A 180 4.79 8.11 29.65
CA LYS A 180 3.66 8.93 30.13
C LYS A 180 2.50 8.93 29.12
N GLU A 181 2.79 9.19 27.85
CA GLU A 181 1.80 9.15 26.76
C GLU A 181 1.12 7.78 26.66
N ILE A 182 1.89 6.69 26.75
CA ILE A 182 1.36 5.33 26.77
C ILE A 182 0.40 5.15 27.96
N PHE A 183 0.79 5.59 29.14
CA PHE A 183 -0.03 5.44 30.34
C PHE A 183 -1.33 6.24 30.23
N GLU A 184 -1.26 7.49 29.78
CA GLU A 184 -2.43 8.37 29.59
C GLU A 184 -3.40 7.74 28.57
N TYR A 185 -2.92 7.31 27.41
CA TYR A 185 -3.74 6.64 26.40
C TYR A 185 -4.44 5.37 26.94
N LEU A 186 -3.73 4.54 27.71
CA LEU A 186 -4.27 3.31 28.26
C LEU A 186 -5.30 3.54 29.38
N HIS A 187 -5.35 4.72 29.97
CA HIS A 187 -6.22 5.05 31.10
C HIS A 187 -7.12 6.26 30.85
N GLU A 188 -7.29 6.67 29.59
CA GLU A 188 -8.08 7.83 29.17
C GLU A 188 -9.51 7.84 29.77
N GLU A 189 -10.13 6.66 29.97
CA GLU A 189 -11.46 6.51 30.58
C GLU A 189 -11.45 6.46 32.14
N LYS A 190 -10.27 6.50 32.80
CA LYS A 190 -10.13 6.33 34.26
C LYS A 190 -9.25 7.43 34.85
N SER A 191 -9.86 8.58 35.12
CA SER A 191 -9.17 9.79 35.61
C SER A 191 -8.53 9.70 37.03
N GLU A 192 -8.70 8.59 37.74
CA GLU A 192 -8.20 8.43 39.15
C GLU A 192 -6.94 7.58 39.28
N LYS A 193 -6.33 7.09 38.19
CA LYS A 193 -5.12 6.28 38.29
C LYS A 193 -3.86 7.15 38.24
N GLU A 194 -3.06 7.05 39.29
CA GLU A 194 -1.74 7.67 39.32
C GLU A 194 -0.80 7.03 38.27
N PHE A 195 0.01 7.87 37.65
CA PHE A 195 0.99 7.45 36.66
C PHE A 195 1.98 6.42 37.23
N SER A 196 2.14 5.29 36.56
CA SER A 196 3.04 4.23 36.97
C SER A 196 3.90 3.73 35.82
N VAL A 197 5.18 4.03 35.84
CA VAL A 197 6.18 3.49 34.91
C VAL A 197 6.22 1.97 34.96
N HIS A 198 6.08 1.38 36.14
CA HIS A 198 6.09 -0.07 36.32
C HIS A 198 4.92 -0.77 35.62
N ALA A 199 3.74 -0.16 35.63
CA ALA A 199 2.57 -0.69 34.94
C ALA A 199 2.81 -0.78 33.42
N VAL A 200 3.37 0.26 32.80
CA VAL A 200 3.70 0.30 31.37
C VAL A 200 4.81 -0.71 31.05
N THR A 201 5.87 -0.75 31.85
CA THR A 201 6.98 -1.70 31.63
C THR A 201 6.53 -3.17 31.72
N SER A 202 5.67 -3.48 32.70
CA SER A 202 5.11 -4.83 32.85
C SER A 202 4.21 -5.22 31.67
N LEU A 203 3.40 -4.29 31.18
CA LEU A 203 2.58 -4.51 29.99
C LEU A 203 3.45 -4.72 28.75
N MET A 204 4.48 -3.89 28.59
CA MET A 204 5.43 -3.98 27.49
C MET A 204 6.17 -5.32 27.48
N LYS A 205 6.60 -5.82 28.63
CA LYS A 205 7.22 -7.14 28.75
C LYS A 205 6.30 -8.27 28.26
N ARG A 206 5.03 -8.22 28.64
CA ARG A 206 4.03 -9.22 28.20
C ARG A 206 3.76 -9.11 26.69
N LEU A 207 3.71 -7.90 26.15
CA LEU A 207 3.49 -7.71 24.71
C LEU A 207 4.68 -8.23 23.90
N ARG A 208 5.91 -7.97 24.34
CA ARG A 208 7.12 -8.49 23.71
C ARG A 208 7.17 -10.02 23.64
N SER A 209 6.61 -10.73 24.64
CA SER A 209 6.57 -12.19 24.59
C SER A 209 5.64 -12.76 23.51
N LYS A 210 4.86 -11.91 22.83
CA LYS A 210 3.93 -12.28 21.73
C LYS A 210 4.42 -11.80 20.38
N LEU A 211 5.49 -11.08 20.32
CA LEU A 211 6.09 -10.52 19.12
C LEU A 211 7.54 -11.02 18.98
N PRO A 212 8.06 -11.08 17.77
CA PRO A 212 9.48 -11.37 17.55
C PRO A 212 10.39 -10.35 18.23
N ASP A 213 11.60 -10.80 18.57
CA ASP A 213 12.62 -9.90 19.10
C ASP A 213 12.96 -8.79 18.11
N GLY A 214 13.24 -7.61 18.63
CA GLY A 214 13.63 -6.45 17.82
C GLY A 214 12.49 -5.63 17.23
N VAL A 215 11.23 -6.06 17.34
CA VAL A 215 10.06 -5.31 16.83
C VAL A 215 9.73 -4.11 17.71
N ILE A 216 9.79 -4.26 19.03
CA ILE A 216 9.56 -3.17 19.98
C ILE A 216 10.90 -2.74 20.59
N HIS A 217 11.34 -1.54 20.28
CA HIS A 217 12.55 -0.95 20.80
C HIS A 217 12.27 -0.13 22.08
N ASN A 218 13.12 -0.31 23.08
CA ASN A 218 13.16 0.57 24.23
C ASN A 218 14.20 1.67 23.97
N ILE A 219 13.76 2.92 23.99
CA ILE A 219 14.63 4.08 23.83
C ILE A 219 14.82 4.65 25.24
N TYR A 220 16.00 4.38 25.81
CA TYR A 220 16.33 4.72 27.19
C TYR A 220 16.01 6.19 27.49
N GLY A 221 15.27 6.43 28.57
CA GLY A 221 14.84 7.77 29.00
C GLY A 221 13.73 8.42 28.17
N SER A 222 13.36 7.85 27.01
CA SER A 222 12.40 8.47 26.09
C SER A 222 11.10 7.69 25.97
N GLY A 223 11.15 6.35 25.92
CA GLY A 223 9.95 5.53 25.76
C GLY A 223 10.14 4.32 24.85
N TYR A 224 9.12 4.01 24.09
CA TYR A 224 9.10 2.82 23.24
C TYR A 224 8.68 3.19 21.82
N LYS A 225 9.19 2.47 20.82
CA LYS A 225 8.73 2.53 19.43
C LYS A 225 8.57 1.14 18.86
N ILE A 226 7.65 0.99 17.92
CA ILE A 226 7.54 -0.20 17.08
C ILE A 226 8.24 0.06 15.76
N VAL A 227 9.00 -0.93 15.29
CA VAL A 227 9.70 -0.87 14.00
C VAL A 227 9.18 -2.05 13.18
N PRO A 228 8.20 -1.83 12.30
CA PRO A 228 7.74 -2.85 11.35
C PRO A 228 8.80 -3.11 10.28
N LEU A 229 8.58 -4.16 9.47
CA LEU A 229 9.40 -4.47 8.28
C LEU A 229 9.40 -3.32 7.27
#